data_f968109c9e1af094c954c2d33329d247
#
_entry.id   f968109c9e1af094c954c2d33329d247
#
_cell.length_a   1.000
_cell.length_b   1.000
_cell.length_c   1.000
_cell.angle_alpha   90.00
_cell.angle_beta   90.00
_cell.angle_gamma   90.00
#
_symmetry.space_group_name_H-M   'P 1'
#
loop_
_entity.id
_entity.type
_entity.pdbx_description
1 polymer ?
#
loop_
_entity_poly.entity_id
_entity_poly.type
_entity_poly.pdbx_seq_one_letter_code
_entity_poly.pdbx_strand_id
1 'polypeptide(L)'
;VKSLPSPRLAGAALLALLAPLAAQAEALNPPVKVRYEEVVRSILYVPKYVALSQGYFKDAGLDVSMKTSQGTDKGMTALLSGSADIVLIGPEASIYVQNSESPVKPRIFAGLTATDGFFLLARKPVEKFDWSMLKGKEVIGFRPGSNPLVFLETALRKHGVDPQKDVKLLNNIGIPARAGAWMAGQGEYGIFLEPEAGELVRNGKGYIVASVGHEVGQVDYTVFTATDKYIRDNPKVIQAWTDVVARAEKYVQDTPAATLTPQIMTYFPGMDQAAVTEAIERYKKYQIWKRSPLVTAEAMTQLQDMLVASAVMKDSARAKYEDVVVADFARKAQ
;
A
#
# COMPACT_ATOMS: atom_id res chain seq x y z
N VAL A 1 44.39 -41.20 -63.28
CA VAL A 1 44.50 -41.26 -61.81
C VAL A 1 43.55 -40.22 -61.27
N LYS A 2 42.35 -40.66 -60.74
CA LYS A 2 41.32 -39.81 -60.18
C LYS A 2 41.58 -39.67 -58.67
N SER A 3 41.75 -38.49 -58.18
CA SER A 3 41.84 -38.17 -56.72
C SER A 3 40.42 -38.04 -56.14
N LEU A 4 40.17 -38.75 -55.04
CA LEU A 4 38.96 -38.69 -54.20
C LEU A 4 39.04 -37.50 -53.25
N PRO A 5 37.93 -36.80 -52.94
CA PRO A 5 37.91 -35.77 -51.89
C PRO A 5 37.61 -36.35 -50.52
N SER A 6 38.33 -35.85 -49.52
CA SER A 6 38.21 -36.17 -48.10
C SER A 6 36.94 -35.55 -47.49
N PRO A 7 36.25 -36.21 -46.49
CA PRO A 7 35.12 -35.65 -45.82
C PRO A 7 35.54 -34.67 -44.74
N ARG A 8 34.94 -33.45 -44.78
CA ARG A 8 35.03 -32.42 -43.76
C ARG A 8 34.04 -32.79 -42.64
N LEU A 9 34.57 -33.08 -41.48
CA LEU A 9 33.79 -33.19 -40.21
C LEU A 9 33.31 -31.79 -39.82
N ALA A 10 32.01 -31.56 -39.88
CA ALA A 10 31.35 -30.40 -39.30
C ALA A 10 31.08 -30.68 -37.81
N GLY A 11 31.88 -30.09 -36.93
CA GLY A 11 31.63 -30.08 -35.50
C GLY A 11 30.50 -29.11 -35.15
N ALA A 12 29.33 -29.66 -34.81
CA ALA A 12 28.24 -28.89 -34.24
C ALA A 12 28.55 -28.61 -32.77
N ALA A 13 28.94 -27.36 -32.46
CA ALA A 13 29.06 -26.89 -31.08
C ALA A 13 27.65 -26.66 -30.50
N LEU A 14 27.24 -27.55 -29.59
CA LEU A 14 26.01 -27.40 -28.79
C LEU A 14 26.30 -26.35 -27.71
N LEU A 15 25.91 -25.10 -27.94
CA LEU A 15 25.85 -24.06 -26.92
C LEU A 15 24.64 -24.38 -26.01
N ALA A 16 24.89 -25.03 -24.87
CA ALA A 16 23.91 -25.13 -23.79
C ALA A 16 23.71 -23.75 -23.18
N LEU A 17 22.54 -23.14 -23.47
CA LEU A 17 22.06 -21.95 -22.77
C LEU A 17 21.74 -22.35 -21.32
N LEU A 18 22.68 -22.10 -20.42
CA LEU A 18 22.45 -22.08 -18.99
C LEU A 18 21.61 -20.82 -18.69
N ALA A 19 20.27 -20.94 -18.72
CA ALA A 19 19.40 -19.96 -18.10
C ALA A 19 19.68 -19.98 -16.59
N PRO A 20 19.90 -18.82 -15.94
CA PRO A 20 20.04 -18.79 -14.48
C PRO A 20 18.71 -19.29 -13.90
N LEU A 21 18.71 -20.45 -13.23
CA LEU A 21 17.66 -20.82 -12.30
C LEU A 21 17.66 -19.74 -11.22
N ALA A 22 16.68 -18.84 -11.26
CA ALA A 22 16.38 -18.01 -10.11
C ALA A 22 16.12 -18.97 -8.95
N ALA A 23 17.00 -18.93 -7.95
CA ALA A 23 16.85 -19.75 -6.75
C ALA A 23 15.54 -19.32 -6.07
N GLN A 24 14.47 -20.06 -6.28
CA GLN A 24 13.25 -19.91 -5.50
C GLN A 24 13.60 -20.24 -4.06
N ALA A 25 13.28 -19.32 -3.15
CA ALA A 25 13.46 -19.59 -1.73
C ALA A 25 12.71 -20.87 -1.37
N GLU A 26 13.39 -21.75 -0.63
CA GLU A 26 12.81 -23.04 -0.23
C GLU A 26 11.59 -22.80 0.66
N ALA A 27 10.46 -23.44 0.34
CA ALA A 27 9.23 -23.32 1.09
C ALA A 27 9.40 -23.79 2.53
N LEU A 28 8.79 -23.10 3.48
CA LEU A 28 8.79 -23.51 4.88
C LEU A 28 8.06 -24.85 5.05
N ASN A 29 8.74 -25.81 5.68
CA ASN A 29 8.18 -27.13 5.93
C ASN A 29 8.52 -27.57 7.36
N PRO A 30 7.52 -27.86 8.23
CA PRO A 30 6.07 -27.80 7.95
C PRO A 30 5.56 -26.35 7.75
N PRO A 31 4.38 -26.15 7.11
CA PRO A 31 3.80 -24.85 6.91
C PRO A 31 3.56 -24.11 8.22
N VAL A 32 3.86 -22.81 8.25
CA VAL A 32 3.72 -21.95 9.43
C VAL A 32 2.43 -21.16 9.37
N LYS A 33 1.61 -21.24 10.43
CA LYS A 33 0.40 -20.42 10.58
C LYS A 33 0.78 -18.98 10.87
N VAL A 34 0.19 -18.03 10.13
CA VAL A 34 0.38 -16.59 10.31
C VAL A 34 -0.96 -15.91 10.44
N ARG A 35 -1.19 -15.23 11.57
CA ARG A 35 -2.38 -14.40 11.82
C ARG A 35 -2.10 -13.01 11.27
N TYR A 36 -2.80 -12.66 10.21
CA TYR A 36 -2.61 -11.42 9.49
C TYR A 36 -3.84 -10.52 9.58
N GLU A 37 -3.65 -9.22 9.82
CA GLU A 37 -4.72 -8.24 9.76
C GLU A 37 -4.41 -7.09 8.78
N GLU A 38 -5.41 -6.76 7.96
CA GLU A 38 -5.40 -5.57 7.10
C GLU A 38 -6.22 -4.43 7.73
N VAL A 39 -5.83 -3.17 7.47
CA VAL A 39 -6.56 -1.99 7.97
C VAL A 39 -8.01 -1.98 7.53
N VAL A 40 -8.26 -2.19 6.23
CA VAL A 40 -9.57 -2.14 5.58
C VAL A 40 -9.53 -3.04 4.35
N ARG A 41 -10.68 -3.58 3.96
CA ARG A 41 -10.80 -4.26 2.66
C ARG A 41 -10.85 -3.22 1.56
N SER A 42 -9.81 -3.17 0.69
CA SER A 42 -9.70 -2.15 -0.34
C SER A 42 -8.90 -2.63 -1.55
N ILE A 43 -9.29 -2.21 -2.74
CA ILE A 43 -8.53 -2.40 -4.00
C ILE A 43 -7.12 -1.79 -3.89
N LEU A 44 -6.90 -0.88 -2.96
CA LEU A 44 -5.57 -0.36 -2.61
C LEU A 44 -4.55 -1.47 -2.32
N TYR A 45 -5.00 -2.66 -1.92
CA TYR A 45 -4.12 -3.77 -1.53
C TYR A 45 -4.09 -4.92 -2.55
N VAL A 46 -4.33 -4.63 -3.83
CA VAL A 46 -4.34 -5.63 -4.91
C VAL A 46 -3.14 -6.58 -4.90
N PRO A 47 -1.88 -6.13 -4.74
CA PRO A 47 -0.76 -7.07 -4.73
C PRO A 47 -0.90 -8.17 -3.67
N LYS A 48 -1.36 -7.82 -2.47
CA LYS A 48 -1.61 -8.77 -1.40
C LYS A 48 -2.74 -9.74 -1.72
N TYR A 49 -3.86 -9.27 -2.33
CA TYR A 49 -4.96 -10.16 -2.72
C TYR A 49 -4.56 -11.10 -3.84
N VAL A 50 -3.76 -10.64 -4.79
CA VAL A 50 -3.14 -11.49 -5.82
C VAL A 50 -2.27 -12.57 -5.18
N ALA A 51 -1.41 -12.21 -4.23
CA ALA A 51 -0.57 -13.18 -3.52
C ALA A 51 -1.39 -14.27 -2.82
N LEU A 52 -2.52 -13.90 -2.22
CA LEU A 52 -3.44 -14.85 -1.57
C LEU A 52 -4.16 -15.73 -2.59
N SER A 53 -4.74 -15.14 -3.65
CA SER A 53 -5.55 -15.86 -4.64
C SER A 53 -4.72 -16.77 -5.53
N GLN A 54 -3.49 -16.36 -5.85
CA GLN A 54 -2.56 -17.15 -6.66
C GLN A 54 -1.76 -18.16 -5.82
N GLY A 55 -2.03 -18.24 -4.51
CA GLY A 55 -1.41 -19.22 -3.63
C GLY A 55 0.05 -18.94 -3.27
N TYR A 56 0.60 -17.74 -3.54
CA TYR A 56 2.03 -17.44 -3.30
C TYR A 56 2.45 -17.64 -1.85
N PHE A 57 1.58 -17.30 -0.90
CA PHE A 57 1.84 -17.56 0.52
C PHE A 57 1.89 -19.05 0.81
N LYS A 58 0.97 -19.83 0.24
CA LYS A 58 0.95 -21.28 0.40
C LYS A 58 2.18 -21.94 -0.22
N ASP A 59 2.58 -21.49 -1.42
CA ASP A 59 3.80 -21.95 -2.09
C ASP A 59 5.06 -21.70 -1.25
N ALA A 60 5.06 -20.59 -0.47
CA ALA A 60 6.14 -20.24 0.45
C ALA A 60 6.05 -20.98 1.82
N GLY A 61 5.06 -21.85 2.01
CA GLY A 61 4.84 -22.56 3.27
C GLY A 61 4.22 -21.67 4.37
N LEU A 62 3.43 -20.68 4.00
CA LEU A 62 2.72 -19.79 4.93
C LEU A 62 1.20 -20.07 4.87
N ASP A 63 0.64 -20.55 6.00
CA ASP A 63 -0.80 -20.73 6.19
C ASP A 63 -1.38 -19.45 6.79
N VAL A 64 -1.87 -18.54 5.93
CA VAL A 64 -2.28 -17.19 6.29
C VAL A 64 -3.77 -17.13 6.64
N SER A 65 -4.10 -16.80 7.88
CA SER A 65 -5.45 -16.43 8.30
C SER A 65 -5.59 -14.91 8.31
N MET A 66 -6.51 -14.38 7.47
CA MET A 66 -6.68 -12.93 7.30
C MET A 66 -7.94 -12.40 8.00
N LYS A 67 -7.79 -11.28 8.73
CA LYS A 67 -8.88 -10.47 9.27
C LYS A 67 -8.74 -9.01 8.82
N THR A 68 -9.81 -8.24 9.01
CA THR A 68 -9.83 -6.79 8.76
C THR A 68 -10.07 -6.05 10.08
N SER A 69 -9.11 -5.20 10.47
CA SER A 69 -9.12 -4.51 11.76
C SER A 69 -10.02 -3.27 11.81
N GLN A 70 -10.41 -2.72 10.65
CA GLN A 70 -11.23 -1.51 10.53
C GLN A 70 -10.57 -0.24 11.11
N GLY A 71 -9.25 -0.15 11.02
CA GLY A 71 -8.47 1.00 11.43
C GLY A 71 -7.02 0.66 11.80
N THR A 72 -6.09 1.55 11.51
CA THR A 72 -4.66 1.42 11.83
C THR A 72 -4.44 1.22 13.34
N ASP A 73 -5.15 1.97 14.18
CA ASP A 73 -5.13 1.88 15.64
C ASP A 73 -5.55 0.50 16.15
N LYS A 74 -6.62 -0.07 15.57
CA LYS A 74 -7.09 -1.42 15.93
C LYS A 74 -6.11 -2.50 15.47
N GLY A 75 -5.56 -2.38 14.24
CA GLY A 75 -4.53 -3.29 13.75
C GLY A 75 -3.27 -3.24 14.63
N MET A 76 -2.82 -2.05 15.02
CA MET A 76 -1.69 -1.91 15.95
C MET A 76 -2.02 -2.53 17.33
N THR A 77 -3.23 -2.34 17.84
CA THR A 77 -3.67 -2.98 19.09
C THR A 77 -3.63 -4.51 18.98
N ALA A 78 -4.12 -5.08 17.87
CA ALA A 78 -4.06 -6.52 17.62
C ALA A 78 -2.62 -7.05 17.58
N LEU A 79 -1.70 -6.30 16.96
CA LEU A 79 -0.28 -6.63 16.92
C LEU A 79 0.35 -6.62 18.32
N LEU A 80 0.16 -5.53 19.08
CA LEU A 80 0.77 -5.35 20.40
C LEU A 80 0.22 -6.32 21.45
N SER A 81 -1.05 -6.73 21.33
CA SER A 81 -1.68 -7.75 22.19
C SER A 81 -1.31 -9.19 21.81
N GLY A 82 -0.63 -9.39 20.67
CA GLY A 82 -0.32 -10.71 20.14
C GLY A 82 -1.52 -11.44 19.53
N SER A 83 -2.62 -10.74 19.20
CA SER A 83 -3.77 -11.30 18.47
C SER A 83 -3.48 -11.45 16.97
N ALA A 84 -2.58 -10.63 16.44
CA ALA A 84 -2.02 -10.73 15.09
C ALA A 84 -0.49 -10.87 15.15
N ASP A 85 0.07 -11.59 14.17
CA ASP A 85 1.51 -11.76 13.99
C ASP A 85 2.09 -10.72 13.04
N ILE A 86 1.34 -10.42 11.98
CA ILE A 86 1.66 -9.41 10.95
C ILE A 86 0.43 -8.55 10.71
N VAL A 87 0.64 -7.24 10.58
CA VAL A 87 -0.42 -6.29 10.21
C VAL A 87 0.00 -5.44 9.02
N LEU A 88 -0.97 -5.09 8.16
CA LEU A 88 -0.81 -4.09 7.10
C LEU A 88 -1.47 -2.81 7.57
N ILE A 89 -0.66 -1.81 7.89
CA ILE A 89 -1.10 -0.55 8.50
C ILE A 89 -0.30 0.65 7.97
N GLY A 90 -0.70 1.85 8.36
CA GLY A 90 0.10 3.06 8.11
C GLY A 90 1.40 3.06 8.93
N PRO A 91 2.53 3.47 8.33
CA PRO A 91 3.84 3.49 9.02
C PRO A 91 3.89 4.43 10.22
N GLU A 92 3.06 5.47 10.25
CA GLU A 92 2.95 6.43 11.36
C GLU A 92 2.66 5.75 12.70
N ALA A 93 1.87 4.69 12.70
CA ALA A 93 1.53 3.97 13.92
C ALA A 93 2.77 3.34 14.58
N SER A 94 3.72 2.85 13.78
CA SER A 94 4.98 2.32 14.31
C SER A 94 5.82 3.43 14.93
N ILE A 95 5.85 4.64 14.33
CA ILE A 95 6.54 5.81 14.87
C ILE A 95 5.91 6.21 16.22
N TYR A 96 4.58 6.27 16.30
CA TYR A 96 3.89 6.65 17.53
C TYR A 96 4.17 5.66 18.68
N VAL A 97 4.22 4.36 18.39
CA VAL A 97 4.52 3.34 19.41
C VAL A 97 6.00 3.36 19.80
N GLN A 98 6.93 3.68 18.89
CA GLN A 98 8.34 3.87 19.27
C GLN A 98 8.48 4.99 20.32
N ASN A 99 7.70 6.06 20.18
CA ASN A 99 7.69 7.21 21.09
C ASN A 99 6.87 6.99 22.37
N SER A 100 6.21 5.85 22.52
CA SER A 100 5.44 5.49 23.71
C SER A 100 6.25 4.65 24.69
N GLU A 101 5.73 4.48 25.90
CA GLU A 101 6.31 3.58 26.93
C GLU A 101 5.99 2.10 26.69
N SER A 102 5.38 1.73 25.56
CA SER A 102 5.06 0.34 25.26
C SER A 102 6.31 -0.54 25.33
N PRO A 103 6.30 -1.65 26.08
CA PRO A 103 7.41 -2.60 26.09
C PRO A 103 7.51 -3.41 24.81
N VAL A 104 6.42 -3.48 24.03
CA VAL A 104 6.37 -4.16 22.75
C VAL A 104 6.56 -3.13 21.63
N LYS A 105 7.63 -3.29 20.85
CA LYS A 105 7.97 -2.38 19.75
C LYS A 105 7.60 -3.01 18.41
N PRO A 106 6.77 -2.33 17.59
CA PRO A 106 6.50 -2.74 16.21
C PRO A 106 7.69 -2.35 15.31
N ARG A 107 7.95 -3.15 14.30
CA ARG A 107 8.98 -2.91 13.27
C ARG A 107 8.38 -3.15 11.89
N ILE A 108 8.60 -2.23 11.00
CA ILE A 108 8.24 -2.32 9.59
C ILE A 108 9.29 -3.18 8.89
N PHE A 109 8.86 -4.17 8.09
CA PHE A 109 9.80 -5.03 7.37
C PHE A 109 9.56 -5.07 5.86
N ALA A 110 8.38 -4.62 5.38
CA ALA A 110 8.06 -4.51 3.96
C ALA A 110 7.03 -3.40 3.70
N GLY A 111 7.13 -2.70 2.60
CA GLY A 111 6.13 -1.76 2.10
C GLY A 111 5.19 -2.43 1.10
N LEU A 112 4.01 -1.86 0.87
CA LEU A 112 3.06 -2.32 -0.14
C LEU A 112 2.63 -1.18 -1.08
N THR A 113 2.28 -0.03 -0.52
CA THR A 113 1.85 1.13 -1.30
C THR A 113 2.89 2.24 -1.22
N ALA A 114 3.23 2.77 -2.38
CA ALA A 114 4.27 3.78 -2.55
C ALA A 114 3.79 5.20 -2.21
N THR A 115 2.47 5.38 -2.13
CA THR A 115 1.83 6.65 -1.77
C THR A 115 0.36 6.43 -1.41
N ASP A 116 -0.33 7.51 -1.04
CA ASP A 116 -1.76 7.54 -0.72
C ASP A 116 -2.62 7.15 -1.94
N GLY A 117 -3.66 6.34 -1.71
CA GLY A 117 -4.61 5.92 -2.73
C GLY A 117 -5.90 6.75 -2.80
N PHE A 118 -6.02 7.84 -2.04
CA PHE A 118 -7.22 8.67 -2.07
C PHE A 118 -7.28 9.60 -3.28
N PHE A 119 -8.47 9.73 -3.82
CA PHE A 119 -8.81 10.70 -4.85
C PHE A 119 -9.65 11.82 -4.25
N LEU A 120 -9.34 13.06 -4.62
CA LEU A 120 -10.16 14.22 -4.32
C LEU A 120 -11.31 14.28 -5.34
N LEU A 121 -12.54 14.26 -4.86
CA LEU A 121 -13.75 14.43 -5.65
C LEU A 121 -14.32 15.82 -5.44
N ALA A 122 -14.81 16.42 -6.54
CA ALA A 122 -15.67 17.60 -6.53
C ALA A 122 -17.12 17.17 -6.81
N ARG A 123 -18.11 17.89 -6.24
CA ARG A 123 -19.55 17.65 -6.53
C ARG A 123 -19.97 18.09 -7.91
N LYS A 124 -19.31 19.11 -8.45
CA LYS A 124 -19.60 19.70 -9.76
C LYS A 124 -18.43 19.46 -10.70
N PRO A 125 -18.68 19.44 -12.01
CA PRO A 125 -17.59 19.40 -12.97
C PRO A 125 -16.63 20.58 -12.77
N VAL A 126 -15.34 20.30 -12.85
CA VAL A 126 -14.28 21.31 -12.81
C VAL A 126 -13.43 21.11 -14.05
N GLU A 127 -13.43 22.08 -14.97
CA GLU A 127 -12.71 21.97 -16.24
C GLU A 127 -11.19 21.92 -16.03
N LYS A 128 -10.68 22.77 -15.15
CA LYS A 128 -9.26 22.78 -14.74
C LYS A 128 -9.20 22.99 -13.23
N PHE A 129 -8.89 21.92 -12.52
CA PHE A 129 -8.75 21.96 -11.07
C PHE A 129 -7.44 22.63 -10.66
N ASP A 130 -7.53 23.45 -9.64
CA ASP A 130 -6.41 24.02 -8.90
C ASP A 130 -6.71 23.91 -7.39
N TRP A 131 -5.71 23.54 -6.60
CA TRP A 131 -5.89 23.33 -5.16
C TRP A 131 -6.35 24.58 -4.41
N SER A 132 -6.05 25.78 -4.90
CA SER A 132 -6.52 27.04 -4.32
C SER A 132 -8.06 27.20 -4.36
N MET A 133 -8.74 26.42 -5.24
CA MET A 133 -10.21 26.38 -5.29
C MET A 133 -10.84 25.81 -4.01
N LEU A 134 -10.04 25.12 -3.18
CA LEU A 134 -10.50 24.58 -1.90
C LEU A 134 -10.59 25.66 -0.80
N LYS A 135 -10.06 26.88 -1.02
CA LYS A 135 -10.15 27.97 -0.05
C LYS A 135 -11.61 28.34 0.21
N GLY A 136 -11.99 28.38 1.49
CA GLY A 136 -13.35 28.63 1.94
C GLY A 136 -14.33 27.48 1.77
N LYS A 137 -13.87 26.30 1.30
CA LYS A 137 -14.72 25.15 1.00
C LYS A 137 -14.77 24.12 2.13
N GLU A 138 -15.91 23.38 2.19
CA GLU A 138 -16.01 22.20 3.02
C GLU A 138 -15.44 21.00 2.29
N VAL A 139 -14.50 20.31 2.91
CA VAL A 139 -13.85 19.11 2.38
C VAL A 139 -14.04 17.96 3.36
N ILE A 140 -14.61 16.84 2.91
CA ILE A 140 -14.61 15.60 3.70
C ILE A 140 -13.17 15.11 3.76
N GLY A 141 -12.53 15.37 4.90
CA GLY A 141 -11.18 14.95 5.23
C GLY A 141 -11.14 13.58 5.88
N PHE A 142 -10.26 13.41 6.85
CA PHE A 142 -10.12 12.19 7.63
C PHE A 142 -9.82 12.53 9.09
N ARG A 143 -9.84 11.54 10.00
CA ARG A 143 -9.61 11.79 11.42
C ARG A 143 -8.19 12.34 11.67
N PRO A 144 -8.03 13.26 12.63
CA PRO A 144 -6.72 13.80 12.98
C PRO A 144 -5.70 12.71 13.34
N GLY A 145 -4.44 12.93 12.98
CA GLY A 145 -3.34 12.00 13.27
C GLY A 145 -3.26 10.78 12.37
N SER A 146 -4.19 10.62 11.41
CA SER A 146 -4.15 9.53 10.44
C SER A 146 -3.45 9.94 9.14
N ASN A 147 -2.77 8.97 8.49
CA ASN A 147 -2.09 9.21 7.21
C ASN A 147 -2.97 9.89 6.16
N PRO A 148 -4.24 9.49 5.90
CA PRO A 148 -5.05 10.15 4.89
C PRO A 148 -5.19 11.65 5.10
N LEU A 149 -5.34 12.10 6.36
CA LEU A 149 -5.44 13.53 6.64
C LEU A 149 -4.09 14.22 6.47
N VAL A 150 -3.01 13.61 6.95
CA VAL A 150 -1.64 14.16 6.82
C VAL A 150 -1.27 14.34 5.35
N PHE A 151 -1.62 13.38 4.49
CA PHE A 151 -1.39 13.49 3.04
C PHE A 151 -2.22 14.60 2.41
N LEU A 152 -3.52 14.69 2.74
CA LEU A 152 -4.38 15.79 2.25
C LEU A 152 -3.85 17.17 2.68
N GLU A 153 -3.50 17.33 3.95
CA GLU A 153 -2.94 18.56 4.48
C GLU A 153 -1.61 18.92 3.81
N THR A 154 -0.77 17.92 3.52
CA THR A 154 0.49 18.11 2.79
C THR A 154 0.23 18.60 1.37
N ALA A 155 -0.72 17.99 0.65
CA ALA A 155 -1.11 18.43 -0.69
C ALA A 155 -1.62 19.87 -0.67
N LEU A 156 -2.47 20.23 0.29
CA LEU A 156 -2.96 21.61 0.47
C LEU A 156 -1.80 22.60 0.67
N ARG A 157 -0.88 22.31 1.59
CA ARG A 157 0.27 23.18 1.89
C ARG A 157 1.20 23.37 0.69
N LYS A 158 1.43 22.33 -0.11
CA LYS A 158 2.23 22.41 -1.35
C LYS A 158 1.69 23.45 -2.33
N HIS A 159 0.39 23.75 -2.28
CA HIS A 159 -0.28 24.71 -3.13
C HIS A 159 -0.65 26.02 -2.41
N GLY A 160 -0.02 26.31 -1.27
CA GLY A 160 -0.24 27.55 -0.53
C GLY A 160 -1.64 27.67 0.08
N VAL A 161 -2.28 26.53 0.37
CA VAL A 161 -3.56 26.45 1.08
C VAL A 161 -3.29 25.99 2.51
N ASP A 162 -3.58 26.82 3.50
CA ASP A 162 -3.47 26.45 4.92
C ASP A 162 -4.64 25.54 5.31
N PRO A 163 -4.42 24.26 5.63
CA PRO A 163 -5.50 23.33 5.94
C PRO A 163 -6.29 23.68 7.19
N GLN A 164 -5.73 24.51 8.10
CA GLN A 164 -6.37 24.89 9.35
C GLN A 164 -7.14 26.21 9.24
N LYS A 165 -6.78 27.10 8.28
CA LYS A 165 -7.36 28.43 8.13
C LYS A 165 -8.19 28.57 6.87
N ASP A 166 -7.71 27.97 5.77
CA ASP A 166 -8.28 28.21 4.45
C ASP A 166 -9.38 27.20 4.09
N VAL A 167 -9.46 26.05 4.76
CA VAL A 167 -10.37 24.95 4.41
C VAL A 167 -11.15 24.49 5.62
N LYS A 168 -12.45 24.22 5.45
CA LYS A 168 -13.26 23.57 6.49
C LYS A 168 -13.20 22.07 6.33
N LEU A 169 -12.28 21.42 7.04
CA LEU A 169 -12.12 19.97 7.02
C LEU A 169 -13.17 19.27 7.90
N LEU A 170 -13.99 18.38 7.31
CA LEU A 170 -14.93 17.53 8.02
C LEU A 170 -14.20 16.24 8.42
N ASN A 171 -13.59 16.25 9.59
CA ASN A 171 -12.64 15.20 10.04
C ASN A 171 -13.26 14.10 10.92
N ASN A 172 -14.56 14.23 11.26
CA ASN A 172 -15.27 13.33 12.17
C ASN A 172 -16.10 12.24 11.46
N ILE A 173 -15.98 12.12 10.14
CA ILE A 173 -16.75 11.16 9.34
C ILE A 173 -15.91 9.89 9.16
N GLY A 174 -16.29 8.80 9.82
CA GLY A 174 -15.65 7.49 9.72
C GLY A 174 -15.81 6.84 8.34
N ILE A 175 -14.93 5.89 8.00
CA ILE A 175 -14.91 5.20 6.69
C ILE A 175 -16.30 4.69 6.28
N PRO A 176 -17.06 3.94 7.09
CA PRO A 176 -18.36 3.40 6.67
C PRO A 176 -19.43 4.45 6.39
N ALA A 177 -19.29 5.67 6.94
CA ALA A 177 -20.28 6.74 6.81
C ALA A 177 -19.97 7.74 5.68
N ARG A 178 -18.80 7.66 5.05
CA ARG A 178 -18.31 8.70 4.11
C ARG A 178 -19.18 8.84 2.87
N ALA A 179 -19.50 7.74 2.17
CA ALA A 179 -20.36 7.76 1.02
C ALA A 179 -21.76 8.29 1.38
N GLY A 180 -22.31 7.87 2.52
CA GLY A 180 -23.60 8.36 3.02
C GLY A 180 -23.58 9.87 3.30
N ALA A 181 -22.53 10.38 3.95
CA ALA A 181 -22.36 11.81 4.23
C ALA A 181 -22.24 12.61 2.92
N TRP A 182 -21.48 12.10 1.96
CA TRP A 182 -21.39 12.68 0.63
C TRP A 182 -22.75 12.68 -0.05
N MET A 183 -23.48 11.56 -0.08
CA MET A 183 -24.81 11.47 -0.68
C MET A 183 -25.85 12.37 0.02
N ALA A 184 -25.68 12.61 1.32
CA ALA A 184 -26.48 13.56 2.10
C ALA A 184 -26.13 15.05 1.87
N GLY A 185 -25.15 15.34 1.01
CA GLY A 185 -24.80 16.71 0.64
C GLY A 185 -23.68 17.34 1.48
N GLN A 186 -23.03 16.60 2.40
CA GLN A 186 -21.93 17.14 3.19
C GLN A 186 -20.67 17.30 2.35
N GLY A 187 -19.94 18.41 2.53
CA GLY A 187 -18.74 18.77 1.81
C GLY A 187 -18.99 19.14 0.35
N GLU A 188 -18.27 20.12 -0.17
CA GLU A 188 -18.22 20.47 -1.60
C GLU A 188 -17.18 19.61 -2.33
N TYR A 189 -16.15 19.21 -1.58
CA TYR A 189 -15.12 18.27 -1.97
C TYR A 189 -14.98 17.17 -0.93
N GLY A 190 -14.30 16.08 -1.28
CA GLY A 190 -14.00 15.01 -0.33
C GLY A 190 -12.99 14.02 -0.88
N ILE A 191 -12.23 13.37 0.00
CA ILE A 191 -11.28 12.33 -0.40
C ILE A 191 -11.91 10.95 -0.24
N PHE A 192 -11.80 10.11 -1.27
CA PHE A 192 -12.36 8.76 -1.33
C PHE A 192 -11.35 7.76 -1.90
N LEU A 193 -11.36 6.55 -1.38
CA LEU A 193 -10.59 5.43 -1.93
C LEU A 193 -11.35 4.77 -3.09
N GLU A 194 -10.64 3.98 -3.89
CA GLU A 194 -11.28 3.03 -4.78
C GLU A 194 -11.75 1.79 -3.99
N PRO A 195 -12.92 1.25 -4.34
CA PRO A 195 -13.76 1.53 -5.51
C PRO A 195 -14.79 2.66 -5.32
N GLU A 196 -14.95 3.18 -4.11
CA GLU A 196 -15.98 4.18 -3.74
C GLU A 196 -15.87 5.43 -4.62
N ALA A 197 -14.66 5.92 -4.89
CA ALA A 197 -14.43 7.08 -5.77
C ALA A 197 -15.00 6.83 -7.17
N GLY A 198 -14.67 5.70 -7.78
CA GLY A 198 -15.15 5.32 -9.10
C GLY A 198 -16.67 5.09 -9.15
N GLU A 199 -17.25 4.52 -8.11
CA GLU A 199 -18.71 4.34 -8.00
C GLU A 199 -19.44 5.68 -7.94
N LEU A 200 -18.97 6.64 -7.14
CA LEU A 200 -19.52 7.98 -7.09
C LEU A 200 -19.48 8.67 -8.46
N VAL A 201 -18.38 8.52 -9.20
CA VAL A 201 -18.23 9.10 -10.54
C VAL A 201 -19.19 8.43 -11.53
N ARG A 202 -19.25 7.11 -11.60
CA ARG A 202 -20.15 6.39 -12.52
C ARG A 202 -21.63 6.69 -12.27
N ASN A 203 -21.99 6.92 -11.03
CA ASN A 203 -23.35 7.28 -10.65
C ASN A 203 -23.65 8.78 -10.83
N GLY A 204 -22.74 9.56 -11.40
CA GLY A 204 -22.89 11.02 -11.60
C GLY A 204 -22.98 11.81 -10.29
N LYS A 205 -22.39 11.27 -9.22
CA LYS A 205 -22.42 11.87 -7.87
C LYS A 205 -21.16 12.61 -7.49
N GLY A 206 -20.16 12.64 -8.38
CA GLY A 206 -18.92 13.34 -8.17
C GLY A 206 -17.99 13.24 -9.38
N TYR A 207 -16.91 14.02 -9.34
CA TYR A 207 -15.90 14.12 -10.37
C TYR A 207 -14.53 14.02 -9.71
N ILE A 208 -13.70 13.05 -10.10
CA ILE A 208 -12.32 12.99 -9.63
C ILE A 208 -11.54 14.17 -10.23
N VAL A 209 -11.01 15.03 -9.38
CA VAL A 209 -10.26 16.24 -9.79
C VAL A 209 -8.76 16.13 -9.49
N ALA A 210 -8.35 15.31 -8.52
CA ALA A 210 -6.93 15.10 -8.19
C ALA A 210 -6.70 13.74 -7.51
N SER A 211 -5.46 13.25 -7.54
CA SER A 211 -4.96 12.17 -6.68
C SER A 211 -4.11 12.79 -5.58
N VAL A 212 -4.51 12.57 -4.33
CA VAL A 212 -3.78 13.12 -3.17
C VAL A 212 -2.36 12.58 -3.11
N GLY A 213 -2.20 11.26 -3.30
CA GLY A 213 -0.89 10.63 -3.28
C GLY A 213 0.03 11.09 -4.41
N HIS A 214 -0.51 11.27 -5.63
CA HIS A 214 0.28 11.80 -6.75
C HIS A 214 0.82 13.19 -6.44
N GLU A 215 0.00 14.02 -5.78
CA GLU A 215 0.40 15.37 -5.40
C GLU A 215 1.50 15.38 -4.34
N VAL A 216 1.40 14.51 -3.35
CA VAL A 216 2.41 14.39 -2.28
C VAL A 216 3.71 13.80 -2.80
N GLY A 217 3.62 12.76 -3.64
CA GLY A 217 4.76 12.01 -4.16
C GLY A 217 4.94 10.65 -3.49
N GLN A 218 6.13 10.06 -3.69
CA GLN A 218 6.45 8.70 -3.21
C GLN A 218 6.83 8.72 -1.73
N VAL A 219 5.86 8.43 -0.87
CA VAL A 219 6.02 8.29 0.59
C VAL A 219 5.28 7.04 1.01
N ASP A 220 5.97 6.04 1.57
CA ASP A 220 5.33 4.79 1.99
C ASP A 220 4.04 5.05 2.78
N TYR A 221 2.91 4.49 2.29
CA TYR A 221 1.60 4.78 2.85
C TYR A 221 1.02 3.62 3.64
N THR A 222 1.16 2.37 3.16
CA THR A 222 0.86 1.17 3.94
C THR A 222 2.02 0.19 3.89
N VAL A 223 2.30 -0.39 5.05
CA VAL A 223 3.48 -1.22 5.30
C VAL A 223 3.11 -2.46 6.12
N PHE A 224 3.83 -3.55 5.90
CA PHE A 224 3.76 -4.73 6.74
C PHE A 224 4.62 -4.54 7.96
N THR A 225 4.00 -4.77 9.11
CA THR A 225 4.59 -4.56 10.44
C THR A 225 4.40 -5.81 11.28
N ALA A 226 5.42 -6.18 12.01
CA ALA A 226 5.40 -7.21 13.05
C ALA A 226 6.07 -6.69 14.32
N THR A 227 5.95 -7.38 15.46
CA THR A 227 6.71 -7.00 16.64
C THR A 227 8.19 -7.34 16.43
N ASP A 228 9.08 -6.55 17.03
CA ASP A 228 10.51 -6.79 17.00
C ASP A 228 10.86 -8.22 17.51
N LYS A 229 10.15 -8.68 18.55
CA LYS A 229 10.29 -10.07 19.04
C LYS A 229 9.89 -11.10 17.97
N TYR A 230 8.75 -10.92 17.31
CA TYR A 230 8.29 -11.87 16.29
C TYR A 230 9.27 -11.97 15.12
N ILE A 231 9.82 -10.82 14.68
CA ILE A 231 10.81 -10.77 13.59
C ILE A 231 12.08 -11.56 13.96
N ARG A 232 12.61 -11.36 15.18
CA ARG A 232 13.80 -12.08 15.66
C ARG A 232 13.56 -13.57 15.83
N ASP A 233 12.40 -13.96 16.34
CA ASP A 233 12.07 -15.36 16.60
C ASP A 233 11.71 -16.12 15.32
N ASN A 234 11.21 -15.42 14.27
CA ASN A 234 10.70 -16.00 13.03
C ASN A 234 11.29 -15.38 11.75
N PRO A 235 12.63 -15.24 11.63
CA PRO A 235 13.24 -14.52 10.50
C PRO A 235 12.94 -15.18 9.15
N LYS A 236 12.78 -16.50 9.10
CA LYS A 236 12.42 -17.25 7.88
C LYS A 236 10.98 -16.93 7.43
N VAL A 237 10.04 -16.76 8.37
CA VAL A 237 8.65 -16.38 8.06
C VAL A 237 8.62 -14.96 7.48
N ILE A 238 9.35 -14.03 8.08
CA ILE A 238 9.43 -12.64 7.62
C ILE A 238 10.08 -12.56 6.24
N GLN A 239 11.15 -13.32 5.97
CA GLN A 239 11.75 -13.37 4.63
C GLN A 239 10.77 -13.95 3.61
N ALA A 240 10.18 -15.10 3.89
CA ALA A 240 9.20 -15.73 2.99
C ALA A 240 8.01 -14.80 2.69
N TRP A 241 7.51 -14.09 3.71
CA TRP A 241 6.47 -13.07 3.53
C TRP A 241 6.93 -11.95 2.59
N THR A 242 8.13 -11.43 2.81
CA THR A 242 8.69 -10.31 2.03
C THR A 242 8.94 -10.72 0.57
N ASP A 243 9.43 -11.94 0.33
CA ASP A 243 9.63 -12.49 -1.01
C ASP A 243 8.29 -12.65 -1.76
N VAL A 244 7.23 -13.08 -1.05
CA VAL A 244 5.87 -13.16 -1.61
C VAL A 244 5.36 -11.76 -1.97
N VAL A 245 5.58 -10.76 -1.14
CA VAL A 245 5.20 -9.37 -1.42
C VAL A 245 5.93 -8.86 -2.65
N ALA A 246 7.24 -9.03 -2.75
CA ALA A 246 8.04 -8.61 -3.91
C ALA A 246 7.56 -9.29 -5.21
N ARG A 247 7.30 -10.61 -5.17
CA ARG A 247 6.74 -11.37 -6.30
C ARG A 247 5.37 -10.80 -6.73
N ALA A 248 4.51 -10.49 -5.78
CA ALA A 248 3.17 -9.97 -6.05
C ALA A 248 3.19 -8.54 -6.59
N GLU A 249 4.05 -7.67 -6.06
CA GLU A 249 4.25 -6.31 -6.56
C GLU A 249 4.70 -6.35 -8.03
N LYS A 250 5.72 -7.15 -8.34
CA LYS A 250 6.20 -7.35 -9.71
C LYS A 250 5.08 -7.86 -10.61
N TYR A 251 4.37 -8.91 -10.21
CA TYR A 251 3.28 -9.48 -11.00
C TYR A 251 2.20 -8.45 -11.31
N VAL A 252 1.78 -7.65 -10.32
CA VAL A 252 0.77 -6.61 -10.50
C VAL A 252 1.27 -5.51 -11.45
N GLN A 253 2.54 -5.13 -11.39
CA GLN A 253 3.10 -4.14 -12.32
C GLN A 253 3.05 -4.64 -13.77
N ASP A 254 3.39 -5.90 -14.00
CA ASP A 254 3.57 -6.48 -15.33
C ASP A 254 2.23 -6.97 -15.94
N THR A 255 1.16 -7.12 -15.14
CA THR A 255 -0.10 -7.74 -15.56
C THR A 255 -1.19 -6.69 -15.83
N PRO A 256 -1.92 -6.74 -16.96
CA PRO A 256 -3.06 -5.85 -17.23
C PRO A 256 -4.16 -5.93 -16.16
N ALA A 257 -4.83 -4.81 -15.88
CA ALA A 257 -5.91 -4.76 -14.89
C ALA A 257 -7.02 -5.76 -15.16
N ALA A 258 -7.43 -5.93 -16.42
CA ALA A 258 -8.45 -6.89 -16.83
C ALA A 258 -8.09 -8.35 -16.48
N THR A 259 -6.80 -8.68 -16.46
CA THR A 259 -6.30 -10.01 -16.03
C THR A 259 -6.23 -10.13 -14.50
N LEU A 260 -5.90 -9.05 -13.80
CA LEU A 260 -5.81 -9.04 -12.33
C LEU A 260 -7.19 -9.12 -11.68
N THR A 261 -8.19 -8.43 -12.26
CA THR A 261 -9.51 -8.29 -11.68
C THR A 261 -10.17 -9.62 -11.31
N PRO A 262 -10.33 -10.61 -12.23
CA PRO A 262 -11.00 -11.87 -11.89
C PRO A 262 -10.28 -12.64 -10.79
N GLN A 263 -8.98 -12.45 -10.62
CA GLN A 263 -8.18 -13.15 -9.59
C GLN A 263 -8.53 -12.70 -8.18
N ILE A 264 -9.03 -11.46 -8.01
CA ILE A 264 -9.26 -10.88 -6.68
C ILE A 264 -10.75 -10.71 -6.32
N MET A 265 -11.68 -10.96 -7.27
CA MET A 265 -13.12 -10.72 -7.06
C MET A 265 -13.70 -11.48 -5.86
N THR A 266 -13.11 -12.60 -5.47
CA THR A 266 -13.58 -13.35 -4.29
C THR A 266 -13.43 -12.53 -2.98
N TYR A 267 -12.56 -11.54 -2.96
CA TYR A 267 -12.38 -10.62 -1.83
C TYR A 267 -13.31 -9.41 -1.87
N PHE A 268 -14.01 -9.22 -3.00
CA PHE A 268 -14.93 -8.08 -3.26
C PHE A 268 -16.29 -8.58 -3.71
N PRO A 269 -17.00 -9.37 -2.89
CA PRO A 269 -18.30 -9.93 -3.26
C PRO A 269 -19.32 -8.81 -3.52
N GLY A 270 -20.10 -8.96 -4.58
CA GLY A 270 -21.14 -8.01 -4.96
C GLY A 270 -20.68 -6.76 -5.71
N MET A 271 -19.34 -6.60 -5.91
CA MET A 271 -18.82 -5.49 -6.69
C MET A 271 -18.87 -5.79 -8.20
N ASP A 272 -19.12 -4.75 -8.98
CA ASP A 272 -19.05 -4.81 -10.45
C ASP A 272 -17.59 -5.00 -10.91
N GLN A 273 -17.37 -6.01 -11.76
CA GLN A 273 -16.01 -6.36 -12.21
C GLN A 273 -15.38 -5.23 -13.06
N ALA A 274 -16.17 -4.52 -13.88
CA ALA A 274 -15.67 -3.40 -14.67
C ALA A 274 -15.23 -2.26 -13.74
N ALA A 275 -15.97 -2.00 -12.66
CA ALA A 275 -15.60 -1.03 -11.63
C ALA A 275 -14.25 -1.33 -10.98
N VAL A 276 -14.05 -2.60 -10.61
CA VAL A 276 -12.77 -3.04 -10.01
C VAL A 276 -11.63 -2.92 -11.03
N THR A 277 -11.88 -3.25 -12.30
CA THR A 277 -10.88 -3.09 -13.36
C THR A 277 -10.46 -1.63 -13.54
N GLU A 278 -11.42 -0.71 -13.65
CA GLU A 278 -11.15 0.73 -13.74
C GLU A 278 -10.38 1.27 -12.52
N ALA A 279 -10.72 0.80 -11.33
CA ALA A 279 -10.02 1.16 -10.09
C ALA A 279 -8.55 0.71 -10.12
N ILE A 280 -8.28 -0.52 -10.57
CA ILE A 280 -6.92 -1.04 -10.73
C ILE A 280 -6.15 -0.24 -11.78
N GLU A 281 -6.77 0.07 -12.95
CA GLU A 281 -6.15 0.90 -13.98
C GLU A 281 -5.77 2.28 -13.44
N ARG A 282 -6.66 2.90 -12.67
CA ARG A 282 -6.43 4.20 -12.05
C ARG A 282 -5.26 4.14 -11.08
N TYR A 283 -5.21 3.14 -10.21
CA TYR A 283 -4.08 2.96 -9.29
C TYR A 283 -2.76 2.67 -10.00
N LYS A 284 -2.76 1.91 -11.09
CA LYS A 284 -1.57 1.71 -11.94
C LYS A 284 -1.11 3.03 -12.58
N LYS A 285 -2.04 3.82 -13.14
CA LYS A 285 -1.76 5.12 -13.74
C LYS A 285 -1.06 6.07 -12.74
N TYR A 286 -1.48 6.08 -11.49
CA TYR A 286 -0.92 6.93 -10.45
C TYR A 286 0.22 6.27 -9.66
N GLN A 287 0.67 5.07 -10.07
CA GLN A 287 1.79 4.35 -9.47
C GLN A 287 1.65 4.18 -7.94
N ILE A 288 0.44 3.80 -7.50
CA ILE A 288 0.12 3.67 -6.08
C ILE A 288 0.86 2.52 -5.41
N TRP A 289 1.15 1.45 -6.15
CA TRP A 289 1.85 0.27 -5.60
C TRP A 289 3.35 0.39 -5.78
N LYS A 290 4.06 -0.14 -4.80
CA LYS A 290 5.52 -0.22 -4.84
C LYS A 290 5.99 -1.17 -5.95
N ARG A 291 7.24 -0.98 -6.36
CA ARG A 291 7.96 -1.89 -7.28
C ARG A 291 8.93 -2.80 -6.53
N SER A 292 9.17 -2.50 -5.28
CA SER A 292 10.01 -3.24 -4.35
C SER A 292 9.48 -3.01 -2.93
N PRO A 293 9.45 -4.04 -2.08
CA PRO A 293 8.97 -3.91 -0.70
C PRO A 293 9.88 -3.07 0.20
N LEU A 294 10.99 -2.54 -0.30
CA LEU A 294 11.93 -1.75 0.48
C LEU A 294 11.29 -0.41 0.92
N VAL A 295 11.21 -0.19 2.23
CA VAL A 295 10.91 1.11 2.84
C VAL A 295 12.23 1.83 3.05
N THR A 296 12.40 3.04 2.49
CA THR A 296 13.67 3.76 2.53
C THR A 296 13.74 4.77 3.67
N ALA A 297 14.97 5.17 4.05
CA ALA A 297 15.18 6.18 5.07
C ALA A 297 14.63 7.55 4.64
N GLU A 298 14.74 7.87 3.34
CA GLU A 298 14.23 9.10 2.74
C GLU A 298 12.69 9.17 2.87
N ALA A 299 11.98 8.08 2.53
CA ALA A 299 10.52 8.01 2.66
C ALA A 299 10.07 8.15 4.11
N MET A 300 10.79 7.52 5.06
CA MET A 300 10.49 7.64 6.49
C MET A 300 10.79 9.05 7.03
N THR A 301 11.82 9.71 6.54
CA THR A 301 12.12 11.11 6.89
C THR A 301 11.03 12.03 6.37
N GLN A 302 10.64 11.89 5.10
CA GLN A 302 9.57 12.68 4.48
C GLN A 302 8.22 12.48 5.21
N LEU A 303 7.89 11.25 5.59
CA LEU A 303 6.68 10.98 6.39
C LEU A 303 6.74 11.74 7.72
N GLN A 304 7.86 11.71 8.43
CA GLN A 304 8.00 12.40 9.70
C GLN A 304 7.95 13.92 9.53
N ASP A 305 8.50 14.46 8.43
CA ASP A 305 8.34 15.88 8.08
C ASP A 305 6.86 16.27 7.92
N MET A 306 6.08 15.42 7.25
CA MET A 306 4.64 15.63 7.07
C MET A 306 3.89 15.55 8.41
N LEU A 307 4.24 14.61 9.29
CA LEU A 307 3.63 14.46 10.62
C LEU A 307 3.93 15.69 11.50
N VAL A 308 5.13 16.23 11.45
CA VAL A 308 5.52 17.45 12.18
C VAL A 308 4.79 18.65 11.61
N ALA A 309 4.76 18.82 10.28
CA ALA A 309 4.06 19.92 9.62
C ALA A 309 2.54 19.92 9.87
N SER A 310 1.95 18.74 10.10
CA SER A 310 0.54 18.57 10.49
C SER A 310 0.30 18.68 12.01
N ALA A 311 1.33 19.02 12.79
CA ALA A 311 1.30 19.16 14.25
C ALA A 311 0.80 17.92 15.01
N VAL A 312 0.86 16.75 14.39
CA VAL A 312 0.51 15.46 15.03
C VAL A 312 1.70 14.83 15.74
N MET A 313 2.91 15.30 15.44
CA MET A 313 4.15 14.88 16.08
C MET A 313 5.03 16.10 16.36
N LYS A 314 5.73 16.13 17.48
CA LYS A 314 6.76 17.12 17.74
C LYS A 314 8.05 16.76 17.00
N ASP A 315 8.82 17.73 16.57
CA ASP A 315 10.12 17.47 15.89
C ASP A 315 11.08 16.66 16.79
N SER A 316 11.06 16.93 18.10
CA SER A 316 11.85 16.17 19.08
C SER A 316 11.41 14.70 19.27
N ALA A 317 10.28 14.32 18.71
CA ALA A 317 9.74 12.96 18.77
C ALA A 317 9.99 12.16 17.49
N ARG A 318 10.93 12.59 16.64
CA ARG A 318 11.35 11.81 15.47
C ARG A 318 12.00 10.50 15.89
N ALA A 319 11.54 9.41 15.31
CA ALA A 319 12.14 8.10 15.48
C ALA A 319 13.32 7.91 14.50
N LYS A 320 14.36 7.22 14.92
CA LYS A 320 15.43 6.80 14.01
C LYS A 320 14.91 5.73 13.06
N TYR A 321 15.40 5.76 11.82
CA TYR A 321 15.00 4.79 10.81
C TYR A 321 15.20 3.34 11.30
N GLU A 322 16.35 3.05 11.88
CA GLU A 322 16.75 1.73 12.38
C GLU A 322 15.86 1.23 13.52
N ASP A 323 15.22 2.14 14.27
CA ASP A 323 14.31 1.78 15.36
C ASP A 323 12.91 1.44 14.86
N VAL A 324 12.55 1.85 13.64
CA VAL A 324 11.23 1.67 13.03
C VAL A 324 11.25 0.61 11.92
N VAL A 325 12.32 0.54 11.12
CA VAL A 325 12.41 -0.29 9.92
C VAL A 325 13.49 -1.35 10.04
N VAL A 326 13.18 -2.58 9.61
CA VAL A 326 14.12 -3.68 9.41
C VAL A 326 14.18 -3.96 7.89
N ALA A 327 15.08 -3.26 7.20
CA ALA A 327 15.15 -3.27 5.73
C ALA A 327 15.79 -4.51 5.11
N ASP A 328 16.49 -5.33 5.90
CA ASP A 328 17.34 -6.42 5.38
C ASP A 328 16.54 -7.49 4.62
N PHE A 329 15.32 -7.77 5.05
CA PHE A 329 14.44 -8.73 4.38
C PHE A 329 14.03 -8.21 2.98
N ALA A 330 13.63 -6.94 2.91
CA ALA A 330 13.25 -6.31 1.66
C ALA A 330 14.43 -6.14 0.67
N ARG A 331 15.64 -5.89 1.17
CA ARG A 331 16.86 -5.85 0.34
C ARG A 331 17.19 -7.19 -0.27
N LYS A 332 16.91 -8.29 0.42
CA LYS A 332 17.16 -9.66 -0.08
C LYS A 332 16.09 -10.14 -1.06
N ALA A 333 14.88 -9.58 -0.99
CA ALA A 333 13.73 -9.93 -1.84
C ALA A 333 13.71 -9.21 -3.21
N GLN A 334 14.76 -8.46 -3.57
CA GLN A 334 14.88 -7.70 -4.83
C GLN A 334 15.35 -8.55 -6.00
#